data_c702abd1ee5350a51c917847bd05b57b
#
_entry.id   c702abd1ee5350a51c917847bd05b57b
#
_cell.length_a   1.000
_cell.length_b   1.000
_cell.length_c   1.000
_cell.angle_alpha   90.00
_cell.angle_beta   90.00
_cell.angle_gamma   90.00
#
_symmetry.space_group_name_H-M   'P 1'
#
loop_
_entity.id
_entity.type
_entity.pdbx_description
1 polymer ?
#
loop_
_entity_poly.entity_id
_entity_poly.type
_entity_poly.pdbx_seq_one_letter_code
_entity_poly.pdbx_strand_id
1 'polypeptide(L)'
;MSVHLVSSIAAPDWGAETVRVGDLNGDGAPDLLFAQSEYGCRRIECLTATTIEGERLWQWGRPSAANGQCYSDLPVQVYDWDGDGANEVLFVEQALYAEPIEYGEQRIRERAKRYEGDAWMVVLDAASGREKTRFAIPAPADDSLLFADLTGRGRRQDLVVKDRYWNMWGIACTGEVLWRWEGAVGHYPAIADVDGDGRDEVFVGFALIDHDGRELFSHDAGGAHQDGAYITQLPDGSWRLLFGNHGLHCLDVQGQEVWFHPLREAQHVVAGRYRPDSPLQVAVIDRGHPRTPEGSPGVLYLYDLEDGREIWQRRQPPGGWVAAALDIRWTGNPDLKEILVYERGAGQPVAIYDGWGEIVDTLEVPPEICGVYHGNPGIHICYRADVWGDSREEVLVAGWKGLRLYANARPLAIPTLYNNTLYHGM
;
A
#
# COMPACT_ATOMS: atom_id res chain seq x y z
N MET A 1 -10.39 -16.99 -22.56
CA MET A 1 -10.31 -15.79 -21.68
C MET A 1 -8.97 -15.87 -20.96
N SER A 2 -8.28 -14.78 -20.86
CA SER A 2 -6.95 -14.72 -20.21
C SER A 2 -7.03 -14.44 -18.70
N VAL A 3 -8.20 -14.04 -18.23
CA VAL A 3 -8.49 -13.70 -16.83
C VAL A 3 -9.51 -14.67 -16.25
N HIS A 4 -9.29 -15.11 -15.03
CA HIS A 4 -10.18 -15.96 -14.25
C HIS A 4 -10.71 -15.18 -13.03
N LEU A 5 -12.01 -15.15 -12.83
CA LEU A 5 -12.62 -14.69 -11.59
C LEU A 5 -12.58 -15.83 -10.58
N VAL A 6 -11.69 -15.75 -9.61
CA VAL A 6 -11.52 -16.76 -8.56
C VAL A 6 -12.64 -16.67 -7.54
N SER A 7 -12.92 -15.44 -7.06
CA SER A 7 -13.90 -15.21 -6.00
C SER A 7 -14.66 -13.92 -6.21
N SER A 8 -15.89 -13.91 -5.68
CA SER A 8 -16.84 -12.81 -5.71
C SER A 8 -17.56 -12.70 -4.37
N ILE A 9 -17.06 -11.82 -3.52
CA ILE A 9 -17.56 -11.63 -2.18
C ILE A 9 -18.52 -10.45 -2.16
N ALA A 10 -19.77 -10.68 -1.80
CA ALA A 10 -20.74 -9.63 -1.53
C ALA A 10 -20.73 -9.31 -0.02
N ALA A 11 -20.48 -8.06 0.34
CA ALA A 11 -20.33 -7.63 1.72
C ALA A 11 -21.02 -6.28 1.97
N PRO A 12 -22.36 -6.19 1.80
CA PRO A 12 -23.07 -4.91 1.81
C PRO A 12 -22.97 -4.17 3.14
N ASP A 13 -22.76 -4.88 4.25
CA ASP A 13 -22.73 -4.31 5.60
C ASP A 13 -21.30 -4.21 6.18
N TRP A 14 -20.37 -5.03 5.68
CA TRP A 14 -19.01 -5.15 6.24
C TRP A 14 -17.88 -5.06 5.21
N GLY A 15 -18.20 -4.75 3.95
CA GLY A 15 -17.18 -4.50 2.91
C GLY A 15 -16.38 -3.23 3.23
N ALA A 16 -15.19 -3.17 2.70
CA ALA A 16 -14.25 -2.07 2.91
C ALA A 16 -13.33 -1.89 1.72
N GLU A 17 -12.86 -0.67 1.52
CA GLU A 17 -11.78 -0.38 0.57
C GLU A 17 -10.41 -0.78 1.13
N THR A 18 -10.24 -0.83 2.46
CA THR A 18 -9.01 -1.32 3.08
C THR A 18 -9.11 -2.81 3.34
N VAL A 19 -8.26 -3.57 2.66
CA VAL A 19 -8.16 -5.03 2.80
C VAL A 19 -6.71 -5.42 3.11
N ARG A 20 -6.54 -6.43 3.96
CA ARG A 20 -5.24 -7.08 4.21
C ARG A 20 -5.35 -8.57 3.92
N VAL A 21 -4.22 -9.16 3.61
CA VAL A 21 -4.09 -10.60 3.32
C VAL A 21 -3.16 -11.22 4.36
N GLY A 22 -3.53 -12.39 4.85
CA GLY A 22 -2.72 -13.21 5.75
C GLY A 22 -3.52 -14.41 6.22
N ASP A 23 -2.86 -15.38 6.83
CA ASP A 23 -3.54 -16.50 7.49
C ASP A 23 -4.26 -15.97 8.74
N LEU A 24 -5.59 -16.04 8.76
CA LEU A 24 -6.47 -15.50 9.80
C LEU A 24 -7.28 -16.60 10.52
N ASN A 25 -6.92 -17.86 10.29
CA ASN A 25 -7.56 -19.01 10.92
C ASN A 25 -6.57 -20.10 11.38
N GLY A 26 -5.28 -19.95 11.04
CA GLY A 26 -4.19 -20.86 11.43
C GLY A 26 -4.11 -22.12 10.56
N ASP A 27 -4.68 -22.14 9.35
CA ASP A 27 -4.64 -23.30 8.46
C ASP A 27 -3.49 -23.24 7.43
N GLY A 28 -2.73 -22.14 7.41
CA GLY A 28 -1.60 -21.91 6.52
C GLY A 28 -1.99 -21.40 5.14
N ALA A 29 -3.28 -21.15 4.87
CA ALA A 29 -3.75 -20.52 3.66
C ALA A 29 -3.98 -19.02 3.85
N PRO A 30 -3.87 -18.20 2.80
CA PRO A 30 -4.18 -16.78 2.89
C PRO A 30 -5.69 -16.53 2.98
N ASP A 31 -6.06 -15.66 3.92
CA ASP A 31 -7.40 -15.15 4.16
C ASP A 31 -7.44 -13.64 3.93
N LEU A 32 -8.63 -13.04 4.04
CA LEU A 32 -8.89 -11.63 3.81
C LEU A 32 -9.40 -10.93 5.07
N LEU A 33 -8.78 -9.81 5.42
CA LEU A 33 -9.24 -8.92 6.49
C LEU A 33 -9.81 -7.64 5.87
N PHE A 34 -11.09 -7.39 6.07
CA PHE A 34 -11.75 -6.13 5.70
C PHE A 34 -11.75 -5.19 6.91
N ALA A 35 -11.24 -3.98 6.73
CA ALA A 35 -11.18 -2.98 7.78
C ALA A 35 -12.10 -1.81 7.45
N GLN A 36 -13.19 -1.66 8.20
CA GLN A 36 -14.10 -0.54 8.08
C GLN A 36 -13.72 0.60 9.02
N SER A 37 -13.62 1.81 8.47
CA SER A 37 -13.56 3.03 9.27
C SER A 37 -14.83 3.85 9.11
N GLU A 38 -15.18 4.61 10.14
CA GLU A 38 -16.21 5.64 10.03
C GLU A 38 -15.72 6.74 9.09
N TYR A 39 -16.53 7.04 8.08
CA TYR A 39 -16.21 8.08 7.10
C TYR A 39 -16.04 9.45 7.77
N GLY A 40 -14.96 10.13 7.45
CA GLY A 40 -14.66 11.47 7.95
C GLY A 40 -13.84 11.50 9.24
N CYS A 41 -13.91 10.50 10.11
CA CYS A 41 -13.09 10.42 11.32
C CYS A 41 -12.00 9.35 11.27
N ARG A 42 -12.07 8.43 10.31
CA ARG A 42 -11.09 7.36 10.04
C ARG A 42 -10.81 6.44 11.24
N ARG A 43 -11.71 6.43 12.20
CA ARG A 43 -11.68 5.49 13.31
C ARG A 43 -12.08 4.11 12.80
N ILE A 44 -11.27 3.10 13.06
CA ILE A 44 -11.59 1.71 12.72
C ILE A 44 -12.72 1.25 13.63
N GLU A 45 -13.86 0.90 13.02
CA GLU A 45 -15.08 0.49 13.72
C GLU A 45 -15.34 -1.01 13.64
N CYS A 46 -14.84 -1.65 12.59
CA CYS A 46 -15.04 -3.06 12.38
C CYS A 46 -13.89 -3.68 11.59
N LEU A 47 -13.50 -4.86 12.01
CA LEU A 47 -12.62 -5.78 11.28
C LEU A 47 -13.39 -7.07 11.02
N THR A 48 -13.43 -7.52 9.76
CA THR A 48 -14.07 -8.78 9.38
C THR A 48 -13.08 -9.67 8.65
N ALA A 49 -12.76 -10.81 9.22
CA ALA A 49 -11.93 -11.84 8.60
C ALA A 49 -12.78 -12.84 7.84
N THR A 50 -12.36 -13.17 6.61
CA THR A 50 -13.02 -14.17 5.76
C THR A 50 -11.99 -15.00 5.04
N THR A 51 -12.36 -16.22 4.63
CA THR A 51 -11.60 -16.96 3.61
C THR A 51 -11.64 -16.21 2.27
N ILE A 52 -10.80 -16.60 1.32
CA ILE A 52 -10.81 -16.03 -0.04
C ILE A 52 -12.12 -16.30 -0.78
N GLU A 53 -12.93 -17.30 -0.39
CA GLU A 53 -14.26 -17.59 -0.88
C GLU A 53 -15.35 -16.73 -0.23
N GLY A 54 -15.02 -16.00 0.86
CA GLY A 54 -15.93 -15.11 1.56
C GLY A 54 -16.67 -15.77 2.73
N GLU A 55 -16.25 -16.94 3.18
CA GLU A 55 -16.71 -17.51 4.45
C GLU A 55 -16.17 -16.68 5.62
N ARG A 56 -17.08 -16.17 6.46
CA ARG A 56 -16.68 -15.33 7.60
C ARG A 56 -16.08 -16.17 8.73
N LEU A 57 -14.84 -15.89 9.06
CA LEU A 57 -14.09 -16.54 10.14
C LEU A 57 -14.43 -15.91 11.49
N TRP A 58 -14.23 -14.61 11.62
CA TRP A 58 -14.57 -13.85 12.82
C TRP A 58 -14.83 -12.36 12.49
N GLN A 59 -15.31 -11.63 13.48
CA GLN A 59 -15.55 -10.20 13.36
C GLN A 59 -15.27 -9.51 14.70
N TRP A 60 -14.52 -8.40 14.65
CA TRP A 60 -14.31 -7.47 15.75
C TRP A 60 -15.10 -6.17 15.47
N GLY A 61 -15.63 -5.57 16.52
CA GLY A 61 -16.37 -4.31 16.40
C GLY A 61 -17.77 -4.48 15.78
N ARG A 62 -18.28 -3.43 15.16
CA ARG A 62 -19.65 -3.40 14.60
C ARG A 62 -19.63 -2.95 13.15
N PRO A 63 -20.05 -3.79 12.22
CA PRO A 63 -20.14 -3.43 10.82
C PRO A 63 -21.28 -2.41 10.58
N SER A 64 -21.09 -1.60 9.55
CA SER A 64 -22.12 -0.67 9.07
C SER A 64 -22.00 -0.46 7.57
N ALA A 65 -23.13 -0.50 6.87
CA ALA A 65 -23.20 -0.16 5.45
C ALA A 65 -22.83 1.31 5.13
N ALA A 66 -22.76 2.18 6.15
CA ALA A 66 -22.33 3.57 6.01
C ALA A 66 -20.78 3.71 6.10
N ASN A 67 -20.11 2.68 6.59
CA ASN A 67 -18.66 2.64 6.76
C ASN A 67 -17.97 1.91 5.58
N GLY A 68 -16.65 1.79 5.65
CA GLY A 68 -15.85 1.06 4.67
C GLY A 68 -15.30 1.91 3.54
N GLN A 69 -15.72 3.15 3.41
CA GLN A 69 -15.18 4.11 2.47
C GLN A 69 -13.88 4.70 3.02
N CYS A 70 -12.81 4.56 2.24
CA CYS A 70 -11.51 5.09 2.58
C CYS A 70 -10.88 5.75 1.35
N TYR A 71 -10.41 6.98 1.45
CA TYR A 71 -9.74 7.65 0.32
C TYR A 71 -8.21 7.55 0.39
N SER A 72 -7.68 7.05 1.49
CA SER A 72 -6.30 6.60 1.66
C SER A 72 -6.29 5.36 2.56
N ASP A 73 -5.15 4.85 2.96
CA ASP A 73 -5.08 3.63 3.74
C ASP A 73 -5.45 3.83 5.23
N LEU A 74 -5.60 2.75 5.97
CA LEU A 74 -5.86 2.72 7.41
C LEU A 74 -4.69 2.07 8.15
N PRO A 75 -4.44 2.49 9.43
CA PRO A 75 -3.38 1.91 10.25
C PRO A 75 -3.80 0.53 10.80
N VAL A 76 -3.81 -0.47 9.92
CA VAL A 76 -4.10 -1.88 10.24
C VAL A 76 -3.19 -2.78 9.41
N GLN A 77 -2.67 -3.84 10.04
CA GLN A 77 -1.81 -4.83 9.40
C GLN A 77 -2.07 -6.25 9.93
N VAL A 78 -1.73 -7.25 9.10
CA VAL A 78 -1.66 -8.67 9.47
C VAL A 78 -0.20 -9.07 9.40
N TYR A 79 0.35 -9.57 10.49
CA TYR A 79 1.77 -9.91 10.59
C TYR A 79 2.05 -10.81 11.78
N ASP A 80 2.98 -11.75 11.65
CA ASP A 80 3.52 -12.50 12.80
C ASP A 80 4.43 -11.56 13.61
N TRP A 81 3.81 -10.76 14.47
CA TRP A 81 4.48 -9.65 15.15
C TRP A 81 5.32 -10.09 16.33
N ASP A 82 4.84 -11.04 17.11
CA ASP A 82 5.58 -11.52 18.29
C ASP A 82 6.55 -12.67 17.98
N GLY A 83 6.51 -13.24 16.77
CA GLY A 83 7.47 -14.22 16.30
C GLY A 83 7.18 -15.65 16.70
N ASP A 84 5.95 -15.93 17.05
CA ASP A 84 5.53 -17.28 17.45
C ASP A 84 5.15 -18.19 16.26
N GLY A 85 5.11 -17.64 15.04
CA GLY A 85 4.78 -18.34 13.81
C GLY A 85 3.30 -18.24 13.44
N ALA A 86 2.47 -17.59 14.25
CA ALA A 86 1.10 -17.24 13.92
C ALA A 86 0.98 -15.73 13.65
N ASN A 87 -0.01 -15.33 12.85
CA ASN A 87 -0.23 -13.92 12.61
C ASN A 87 -0.99 -13.25 13.75
N GLU A 88 -0.71 -11.97 13.93
CA GLU A 88 -1.55 -11.03 14.65
C GLU A 88 -2.23 -10.06 13.67
N VAL A 89 -3.33 -9.48 14.13
CA VAL A 89 -3.90 -8.29 13.54
C VAL A 89 -3.60 -7.10 14.43
N LEU A 90 -2.79 -6.16 13.95
CA LEU A 90 -2.47 -4.92 14.64
C LEU A 90 -3.25 -3.78 14.02
N PHE A 91 -3.90 -2.97 14.84
CA PHE A 91 -4.59 -1.77 14.36
C PHE A 91 -4.63 -0.68 15.43
N VAL A 92 -4.85 0.55 14.98
CA VAL A 92 -5.00 1.68 15.89
C VAL A 92 -6.48 1.88 16.23
N GLU A 93 -6.82 1.70 17.50
CA GLU A 93 -8.09 2.12 18.09
C GLU A 93 -7.90 3.54 18.64
N GLN A 94 -8.74 4.48 18.25
CA GLN A 94 -8.55 5.87 18.57
C GLN A 94 -9.86 6.59 18.85
N ALA A 95 -9.80 7.62 19.70
CA ALA A 95 -10.90 8.53 19.88
C ALA A 95 -11.23 9.29 18.58
N LEU A 96 -12.44 9.80 18.48
CA LEU A 96 -12.90 10.56 17.32
C LEU A 96 -11.96 11.71 16.97
N TYR A 97 -11.61 11.80 15.70
CA TYR A 97 -11.21 13.08 15.11
C TYR A 97 -12.45 14.00 15.12
N ALA A 98 -12.35 15.10 15.80
CA ALA A 98 -13.51 15.93 16.09
C ALA A 98 -14.12 16.67 14.89
N GLU A 99 -13.50 16.61 13.68
CA GLU A 99 -14.01 17.34 12.51
C GLU A 99 -13.64 16.70 11.16
N PRO A 100 -14.49 16.91 10.12
CA PRO A 100 -14.22 16.48 8.76
C PRO A 100 -12.92 17.08 8.22
N ILE A 101 -12.18 16.28 7.46
CA ILE A 101 -10.97 16.73 6.80
C ILE A 101 -11.35 17.63 5.61
N GLU A 102 -11.14 18.93 5.73
CA GLU A 102 -11.20 19.86 4.61
C GLU A 102 -9.80 20.09 4.01
N TYR A 103 -9.67 20.11 2.70
CA TYR A 103 -8.39 20.20 2.00
C TYR A 103 -7.81 21.62 1.95
N GLY A 104 -6.45 21.72 2.05
CA GLY A 104 -5.65 22.93 1.86
C GLY A 104 -4.36 22.90 2.68
N GLU A 105 -3.22 23.25 2.06
CA GLU A 105 -1.87 23.12 2.65
C GLU A 105 -1.69 23.86 3.99
N GLN A 106 -2.19 25.08 4.09
CA GLN A 106 -2.13 25.84 5.36
C GLN A 106 -2.97 25.17 6.46
N ARG A 107 -4.06 24.52 6.09
CA ARG A 107 -4.94 23.78 6.99
C ARG A 107 -4.36 22.45 7.43
N ILE A 108 -3.44 21.86 6.67
CA ILE A 108 -2.73 20.64 7.06
C ILE A 108 -1.86 20.87 8.28
N ARG A 109 -1.09 21.96 8.34
CA ARG A 109 -0.26 22.34 9.50
C ARG A 109 -1.09 22.65 10.74
N GLU A 110 -2.24 23.28 10.57
CA GLU A 110 -3.18 23.54 11.67
C GLU A 110 -3.86 22.28 12.17
N ARG A 111 -3.99 21.26 11.31
CA ARG A 111 -4.59 19.97 11.61
C ARG A 111 -3.64 18.97 12.26
N ALA A 112 -2.35 19.08 12.04
CA ALA A 112 -1.37 18.30 12.80
C ALA A 112 -1.56 18.47 14.32
N LYS A 113 -2.09 19.61 14.74
CA LYS A 113 -2.49 19.88 16.12
C LYS A 113 -3.80 19.23 16.56
N ARG A 114 -4.56 18.62 15.65
CA ARG A 114 -5.88 18.01 15.91
C ARG A 114 -5.83 16.50 16.02
N TYR A 115 -4.70 15.88 15.70
CA TYR A 115 -4.45 14.49 16.00
C TYR A 115 -4.07 14.34 17.48
N GLU A 116 -4.93 14.88 18.34
CA GLU A 116 -4.81 14.80 19.78
C GLU A 116 -5.93 13.93 20.32
N GLY A 117 -5.62 13.10 21.27
CA GLY A 117 -6.57 12.23 21.93
C GLY A 117 -5.99 10.87 22.25
N ASP A 118 -6.74 10.10 23.02
CA ASP A 118 -6.34 8.76 23.40
C ASP A 118 -6.34 7.83 22.17
N ALA A 119 -5.25 7.12 22.01
CA ALA A 119 -5.08 6.13 20.97
C ALA A 119 -4.33 4.92 21.50
N TRP A 120 -4.68 3.77 20.98
CA TRP A 120 -4.18 2.48 21.41
C TRP A 120 -3.75 1.64 20.22
N MET A 121 -2.58 1.08 20.28
CA MET A 121 -2.25 -0.07 19.44
C MET A 121 -2.95 -1.29 20.04
N VAL A 122 -3.85 -1.89 19.29
CA VAL A 122 -4.55 -3.12 19.66
C VAL A 122 -3.98 -4.28 18.86
N VAL A 123 -3.67 -5.35 19.52
CA VAL A 123 -3.12 -6.58 18.94
C VAL A 123 -4.12 -7.71 19.17
N LEU A 124 -4.66 -8.23 18.06
CA LEU A 124 -5.56 -9.39 18.11
C LEU A 124 -4.80 -10.65 17.70
N ASP A 125 -5.13 -11.76 18.29
CA ASP A 125 -4.83 -13.08 17.75
C ASP A 125 -5.58 -13.26 16.42
N ALA A 126 -4.86 -13.48 15.33
CA ALA A 126 -5.45 -13.51 14.01
C ALA A 126 -6.42 -14.69 13.82
N ALA A 127 -6.17 -15.83 14.45
CA ALA A 127 -7.01 -17.01 14.30
C ALA A 127 -8.38 -16.89 14.98
N SER A 128 -8.50 -16.04 15.99
CA SER A 128 -9.74 -15.91 16.76
C SER A 128 -10.36 -14.51 16.79
N GLY A 129 -9.64 -13.49 16.35
CA GLY A 129 -10.05 -12.08 16.45
C GLY A 129 -10.11 -11.58 17.90
N ARG A 130 -9.53 -12.32 18.88
CA ARG A 130 -9.52 -11.92 20.29
C ARG A 130 -8.30 -11.08 20.59
N GLU A 131 -8.49 -10.07 21.44
CA GLU A 131 -7.40 -9.23 21.89
C GLU A 131 -6.36 -10.03 22.69
N LYS A 132 -5.09 -10.01 22.23
CA LYS A 132 -3.91 -10.53 22.93
C LYS A 132 -3.39 -9.49 23.90
N THR A 133 -3.25 -8.24 23.42
CA THR A 133 -2.72 -7.12 24.22
C THR A 133 -3.09 -5.79 23.59
N ARG A 134 -2.95 -4.72 24.36
CA ARG A 134 -2.98 -3.34 23.86
C ARG A 134 -2.04 -2.46 24.67
N PHE A 135 -1.57 -1.39 24.05
CA PHE A 135 -0.79 -0.36 24.72
C PHE A 135 -1.11 1.01 24.15
N ALA A 136 -0.97 2.05 24.97
CA ALA A 136 -1.20 3.41 24.54
C ALA A 136 -0.13 3.85 23.52
N ILE A 137 -0.55 4.59 22.51
CA ILE A 137 0.35 5.26 21.56
C ILE A 137 0.20 6.78 21.71
N PRO A 138 1.21 7.58 21.30
CA PRO A 138 1.27 9.01 21.60
C PRO A 138 0.14 9.85 21.02
N ALA A 139 -0.43 9.42 19.90
CA ALA A 139 -1.49 10.15 19.19
C ALA A 139 -2.27 9.23 18.29
N PRO A 140 -3.49 9.64 17.87
CA PRO A 140 -4.20 8.98 16.77
C PRO A 140 -3.35 8.87 15.51
N ALA A 141 -3.47 7.75 14.80
CA ALA A 141 -2.72 7.47 13.59
C ALA A 141 -3.60 7.48 12.34
N ASP A 142 -3.00 7.75 11.20
CA ASP A 142 -3.67 7.76 9.90
C ASP A 142 -2.76 7.26 8.78
N ASP A 143 -3.38 6.81 7.69
CA ASP A 143 -2.81 6.26 6.47
C ASP A 143 -2.10 4.92 6.66
N SER A 144 -0.97 4.86 7.35
CA SER A 144 -0.12 3.67 7.40
C SER A 144 0.26 3.26 8.80
N LEU A 145 0.45 1.97 8.98
CA LEU A 145 1.15 1.34 10.08
C LEU A 145 2.27 0.50 9.48
N LEU A 146 3.52 0.79 9.83
CA LEU A 146 4.68 0.13 9.28
C LEU A 146 5.46 -0.59 10.38
N PHE A 147 6.11 -1.69 10.01
CA PHE A 147 7.02 -2.42 10.86
C PHE A 147 8.45 -2.13 10.47
N ALA A 148 9.31 -1.92 11.47
CA ALA A 148 10.73 -1.64 11.31
C ALA A 148 11.55 -2.40 12.34
N ASP A 149 12.82 -2.58 12.10
CA ASP A 149 13.81 -3.00 13.10
C ASP A 149 14.59 -1.79 13.58
N LEU A 150 13.96 -0.96 14.44
CA LEU A 150 14.59 0.23 14.99
C LEU A 150 15.56 -0.10 16.14
N THR A 151 15.40 -1.26 16.75
CA THR A 151 16.18 -1.67 17.94
C THR A 151 17.27 -2.70 17.64
N GLY A 152 17.43 -3.11 16.37
CA GLY A 152 18.51 -4.02 15.94
C GLY A 152 18.36 -5.46 16.42
N ARG A 153 17.13 -5.99 16.37
CA ARG A 153 16.82 -7.37 16.78
C ARG A 153 16.92 -8.37 15.63
N GLY A 154 17.21 -7.91 14.41
CA GLY A 154 17.23 -8.72 13.19
C GLY A 154 15.83 -9.10 12.69
N ARG A 155 14.79 -8.40 13.17
CA ARG A 155 13.40 -8.62 12.78
C ARG A 155 12.60 -7.32 12.94
N ARG A 156 11.74 -7.03 11.96
CA ARG A 156 10.85 -5.87 11.98
C ARG A 156 9.67 -6.07 12.92
N GLN A 157 9.84 -5.72 14.18
CA GLN A 157 8.81 -5.81 15.23
C GLN A 157 8.50 -4.46 15.87
N ASP A 158 9.38 -3.48 15.70
CA ASP A 158 9.11 -2.11 16.12
C ASP A 158 8.16 -1.43 15.13
N LEU A 159 7.46 -0.40 15.57
CA LEU A 159 6.40 0.24 14.83
C LEU A 159 6.80 1.64 14.41
N VAL A 160 6.46 2.01 13.20
CA VAL A 160 6.43 3.40 12.74
C VAL A 160 4.98 3.81 12.59
N VAL A 161 4.55 4.73 13.46
CA VAL A 161 3.19 5.26 13.53
C VAL A 161 3.23 6.73 13.18
N LYS A 162 2.29 7.21 12.39
CA LYS A 162 2.23 8.62 11.99
C LYS A 162 0.81 9.18 12.05
N ASP A 163 0.67 10.49 12.24
CA ASP A 163 -0.53 11.19 11.85
C ASP A 163 -0.59 11.32 10.32
N ARG A 164 -1.57 12.04 9.80
CA ARG A 164 -1.75 12.05 8.36
C ARG A 164 -0.55 12.61 7.60
N TYR A 165 0.05 13.73 8.06
CA TYR A 165 1.04 14.42 7.23
C TYR A 165 2.22 15.01 7.98
N TRP A 166 2.23 15.02 9.33
CA TRP A 166 3.13 15.91 10.02
C TRP A 166 3.94 15.33 11.18
N ASN A 167 3.40 14.37 11.89
CA ASN A 167 4.10 13.74 13.01
C ASN A 167 4.30 12.26 12.78
N MET A 168 5.44 11.76 13.22
CA MET A 168 5.80 10.35 13.16
C MET A 168 6.47 9.92 14.45
N TRP A 169 6.25 8.69 14.86
CA TRP A 169 6.82 8.09 16.06
C TRP A 169 7.41 6.73 15.74
N GLY A 170 8.63 6.47 16.23
CA GLY A 170 9.18 5.13 16.38
C GLY A 170 8.78 4.57 17.73
N ILE A 171 8.22 3.38 17.75
CA ILE A 171 7.72 2.73 18.97
C ILE A 171 8.29 1.31 19.00
N ALA A 172 9.00 0.98 20.08
CA ALA A 172 9.50 -0.38 20.26
C ALA A 172 8.34 -1.39 20.38
N CYS A 173 8.59 -2.64 20.06
CA CYS A 173 7.62 -3.73 20.23
C CYS A 173 7.14 -3.91 21.67
N THR A 174 7.80 -3.27 22.64
CA THR A 174 7.37 -3.20 24.04
C THR A 174 6.31 -2.14 24.32
N GLY A 175 6.00 -1.28 23.32
CA GLY A 175 5.15 -0.10 23.47
C GLY A 175 5.88 1.16 23.93
N GLU A 176 7.20 1.10 24.14
CA GLU A 176 8.01 2.26 24.48
C GLU A 176 8.19 3.18 23.28
N VAL A 177 7.92 4.49 23.44
CA VAL A 177 8.20 5.49 22.42
C VAL A 177 9.69 5.74 22.39
N LEU A 178 10.34 5.36 21.30
CA LEU A 178 11.77 5.54 21.07
C LEU A 178 12.10 6.99 20.70
N TRP A 179 11.32 7.54 19.77
CA TRP A 179 11.49 8.90 19.27
C TRP A 179 10.20 9.47 18.68
N ARG A 180 10.21 10.77 18.51
CA ARG A 180 9.22 11.53 17.72
C ARG A 180 9.96 12.39 16.72
N TRP A 181 9.45 12.42 15.50
CA TRP A 181 9.91 13.32 14.45
C TRP A 181 8.74 14.18 13.94
N GLU A 182 9.01 15.44 13.58
CA GLU A 182 8.03 16.40 13.09
C GLU A 182 8.50 17.00 11.77
N GLY A 183 7.72 16.80 10.70
CA GLY A 183 8.01 17.25 9.36
C GLY A 183 6.97 16.75 8.37
N ALA A 184 7.27 16.84 7.07
CA ALA A 184 6.36 16.36 6.02
C ALA A 184 6.45 14.85 5.88
N VAL A 185 5.67 14.09 6.65
CA VAL A 185 5.68 12.62 6.64
C VAL A 185 4.96 12.01 5.43
N GLY A 186 4.10 12.78 4.74
CA GLY A 186 3.36 12.27 3.58
C GLY A 186 2.42 11.10 3.87
N HIS A 187 2.06 10.36 2.81
CA HIS A 187 1.14 9.23 2.94
C HIS A 187 1.82 7.92 3.33
N TYR A 188 2.84 7.51 2.61
CA TYR A 188 3.44 6.18 2.70
C TYR A 188 4.96 6.27 2.85
N PRO A 189 5.50 6.34 4.07
CA PRO A 189 6.93 6.19 4.30
C PRO A 189 7.45 4.84 3.80
N ALA A 190 8.71 4.81 3.40
CA ALA A 190 9.42 3.58 3.05
C ALA A 190 10.49 3.27 4.09
N ILE A 191 10.78 1.99 4.29
CA ILE A 191 11.66 1.52 5.37
C ILE A 191 12.71 0.56 4.80
N ALA A 192 13.98 0.82 5.09
CA ALA A 192 15.09 -0.09 4.79
C ALA A 192 16.32 0.25 5.64
N ASP A 193 17.15 -0.74 5.91
CA ASP A 193 18.51 -0.56 6.43
C ASP A 193 19.42 -0.10 5.27
N VAL A 194 19.59 1.20 5.09
CA VAL A 194 20.32 1.78 3.95
C VAL A 194 21.79 2.01 4.23
N ASP A 195 22.21 1.99 5.49
CA ASP A 195 23.62 2.15 5.88
C ASP A 195 24.29 0.85 6.32
N GLY A 196 23.50 -0.23 6.48
CA GLY A 196 23.97 -1.58 6.77
C GLY A 196 24.35 -1.81 8.23
N ASP A 197 23.79 -1.02 9.16
CA ASP A 197 24.06 -1.16 10.60
C ASP A 197 23.16 -2.23 11.27
N GLY A 198 22.22 -2.81 10.53
CA GLY A 198 21.27 -3.81 11.00
C GLY A 198 20.02 -3.22 11.63
N ARG A 199 19.76 -1.94 11.42
CA ARG A 199 18.55 -1.22 11.82
C ARG A 199 17.96 -0.48 10.64
N ASP A 200 16.65 -0.28 10.65
CA ASP A 200 15.97 0.36 9.53
C ASP A 200 15.90 1.88 9.67
N GLU A 201 16.14 2.58 8.58
CA GLU A 201 15.84 3.99 8.38
C GLU A 201 14.41 4.15 7.84
N VAL A 202 13.84 5.33 8.08
CA VAL A 202 12.49 5.71 7.62
C VAL A 202 12.60 6.86 6.63
N PHE A 203 12.27 6.61 5.38
CA PHE A 203 12.24 7.60 4.31
C PHE A 203 10.82 8.17 4.12
N VAL A 204 10.67 9.46 4.29
CA VAL A 204 9.40 10.18 4.18
C VAL A 204 9.32 11.09 2.95
N GLY A 205 10.18 10.87 1.95
CA GLY A 205 10.29 11.68 0.74
C GLY A 205 11.18 12.90 0.92
N PHE A 206 10.78 13.85 1.71
CA PHE A 206 11.57 15.06 1.96
C PHE A 206 12.65 14.89 3.04
N ALA A 207 12.68 13.77 3.73
CA ALA A 207 13.69 13.47 4.75
C ALA A 207 13.95 11.96 4.87
N LEU A 208 15.13 11.63 5.34
CA LEU A 208 15.53 10.29 5.78
C LEU A 208 15.85 10.37 7.29
N ILE A 209 15.20 9.51 8.05
CA ILE A 209 15.25 9.48 9.51
C ILE A 209 15.94 8.19 9.93
N ASP A 210 16.96 8.31 10.73
CA ASP A 210 17.70 7.21 11.31
C ASP A 210 16.85 6.41 12.34
N HIS A 211 17.23 5.19 12.64
CA HIS A 211 16.56 4.31 13.59
C HIS A 211 16.33 4.95 14.98
N ASP A 212 17.16 5.94 15.37
CA ASP A 212 17.07 6.66 16.63
C ASP A 212 16.29 7.98 16.56
N GLY A 213 15.68 8.29 15.40
CA GLY A 213 14.91 9.51 15.16
C GLY A 213 15.74 10.72 14.69
N ARG A 214 17.04 10.56 14.49
CA ARG A 214 17.93 11.61 13.96
C ARG A 214 17.71 11.79 12.46
N GLU A 215 17.60 13.04 12.01
CA GLU A 215 17.61 13.35 10.59
C GLU A 215 18.99 13.06 9.97
N LEU A 216 19.04 12.19 8.97
CA LEU A 216 20.23 12.01 8.14
C LEU A 216 20.31 13.08 7.07
N PHE A 217 19.19 13.44 6.49
CA PHE A 217 19.00 14.65 5.69
C PHE A 217 17.55 15.10 5.73
N SER A 218 17.29 16.37 5.43
CA SER A 218 15.96 16.89 5.18
C SER A 218 15.97 18.02 4.16
N HIS A 219 14.88 18.15 3.41
CA HIS A 219 14.61 19.20 2.46
C HIS A 219 13.38 19.99 2.87
N ASP A 220 13.35 21.28 2.58
CA ASP A 220 12.15 22.09 2.80
C ASP A 220 11.04 21.64 1.82
N ALA A 221 10.02 21.04 2.38
CA ALA A 221 8.85 20.61 1.62
C ALA A 221 7.94 21.77 1.17
N GLY A 222 8.23 23.03 1.59
CA GLY A 222 7.39 24.18 1.27
C GLY A 222 5.94 24.08 1.73
N GLY A 223 5.64 23.13 2.64
CA GLY A 223 4.28 22.78 3.05
C GLY A 223 3.64 21.65 2.25
N ALA A 224 4.32 21.11 1.26
CA ALA A 224 3.91 19.93 0.51
C ALA A 224 4.12 18.63 1.32
N HIS A 225 3.58 17.52 0.83
CA HIS A 225 3.78 16.18 1.36
C HIS A 225 4.11 15.22 0.21
N GLN A 226 4.72 14.10 0.49
CA GLN A 226 4.88 13.06 -0.52
C GLN A 226 3.58 12.24 -0.67
N ASP A 227 3.30 11.81 -1.89
CA ASP A 227 2.15 10.99 -2.24
C ASP A 227 2.49 9.49 -2.32
N GLY A 228 3.76 9.16 -2.35
CA GLY A 228 4.31 7.81 -2.28
C GLY A 228 5.82 7.87 -2.19
N ALA A 229 6.41 7.03 -1.36
CA ALA A 229 7.85 6.87 -1.21
C ALA A 229 8.26 5.43 -1.50
N TYR A 230 9.44 5.24 -2.05
CA TYR A 230 9.98 3.94 -2.39
C TYR A 230 11.51 3.94 -2.18
N ILE A 231 12.02 2.86 -1.62
CA ILE A 231 13.45 2.62 -1.45
C ILE A 231 13.83 1.41 -2.29
N THR A 232 14.90 1.49 -3.06
CA THR A 232 15.42 0.36 -3.82
C THR A 232 16.94 0.42 -3.94
N GLN A 233 17.55 -0.73 -4.23
CA GLN A 233 18.97 -0.85 -4.41
C GLN A 233 19.29 -1.21 -5.87
N LEU A 234 20.27 -0.52 -6.46
CA LEU A 234 20.79 -0.86 -7.76
C LEU A 234 21.72 -2.11 -7.67
N PRO A 235 21.97 -2.80 -8.79
CA PRO A 235 22.84 -3.98 -8.78
C PRO A 235 24.28 -3.73 -8.30
N ASP A 236 24.76 -2.50 -8.32
CA ASP A 236 26.06 -2.10 -7.80
C ASP A 236 26.08 -1.91 -6.28
N GLY A 237 24.91 -2.07 -5.62
CA GLY A 237 24.72 -1.89 -4.19
C GLY A 237 24.37 -0.46 -3.79
N SER A 238 24.33 0.51 -4.70
CA SER A 238 23.92 1.87 -4.36
C SER A 238 22.41 1.97 -4.19
N TRP A 239 21.99 2.75 -3.20
CA TRP A 239 20.58 2.98 -2.92
C TRP A 239 20.00 4.12 -3.75
N ARG A 240 18.70 4.03 -4.04
CA ARG A 240 17.87 5.08 -4.60
C ARG A 240 16.64 5.27 -3.75
N LEU A 241 16.38 6.51 -3.41
CA LEU A 241 15.22 6.97 -2.65
C LEU A 241 14.32 7.74 -3.59
N LEU A 242 13.12 7.22 -3.82
CA LEU A 242 12.17 7.76 -4.80
C LEU A 242 10.95 8.31 -4.06
N PHE A 243 10.44 9.46 -4.48
CA PHE A 243 9.15 9.93 -4.01
C PHE A 243 8.40 10.77 -5.05
N GLY A 244 7.09 10.72 -4.94
CA GLY A 244 6.17 11.50 -5.76
C GLY A 244 5.57 12.69 -5.02
N ASN A 245 5.43 13.80 -5.74
CA ASN A 245 4.70 15.00 -5.34
C ASN A 245 4.38 15.84 -6.60
N HIS A 246 4.71 17.15 -6.62
CA HIS A 246 4.70 17.98 -7.84
C HIS A 246 5.86 17.62 -8.81
N GLY A 247 6.29 16.39 -8.77
CA GLY A 247 7.33 15.79 -9.57
C GLY A 247 7.66 14.40 -9.07
N LEU A 248 8.46 13.69 -9.84
CA LEU A 248 9.12 12.46 -9.45
C LEU A 248 10.56 12.78 -9.11
N HIS A 249 10.95 12.53 -7.88
CA HIS A 249 12.28 12.76 -7.35
C HIS A 249 13.02 11.45 -7.14
N CYS A 250 14.30 11.42 -7.48
CA CYS A 250 15.22 10.34 -7.16
C CYS A 250 16.42 10.91 -6.42
N LEU A 251 16.63 10.46 -5.20
CA LEU A 251 17.74 10.88 -4.35
C LEU A 251 18.70 9.72 -4.09
N ASP A 252 19.92 10.06 -3.72
CA ASP A 252 20.83 9.13 -3.04
C ASP A 252 20.62 9.15 -1.51
N VAL A 253 21.34 8.32 -0.77
CA VAL A 253 21.22 8.24 0.71
C VAL A 253 21.79 9.46 1.44
N GLN A 254 22.49 10.35 0.76
CA GLN A 254 22.93 11.64 1.27
C GLN A 254 21.90 12.74 1.02
N GLY A 255 20.78 12.42 0.37
CA GLY A 255 19.74 13.38 0.00
C GLY A 255 20.05 14.21 -1.23
N GLN A 256 21.10 13.85 -2.00
CA GLN A 256 21.41 14.57 -3.24
C GLN A 256 20.45 14.10 -4.34
N GLU A 257 19.87 15.06 -5.06
CA GLU A 257 18.99 14.74 -6.19
C GLU A 257 19.84 14.20 -7.36
N VAL A 258 19.60 12.92 -7.70
CA VAL A 258 20.25 12.24 -8.80
C VAL A 258 19.61 12.67 -10.12
N TRP A 259 18.29 12.69 -10.15
CA TRP A 259 17.48 13.21 -11.24
C TRP A 259 16.06 13.59 -10.76
N PHE A 260 15.38 14.43 -11.53
CA PHE A 260 14.05 14.95 -11.25
C PHE A 260 13.22 15.10 -12.52
N HIS A 261 11.94 14.74 -12.44
CA HIS A 261 10.97 14.99 -13.49
C HIS A 261 9.81 15.85 -12.98
N PRO A 262 9.56 17.02 -13.55
CA PRO A 262 8.43 17.85 -13.18
C PRO A 262 7.13 17.20 -13.68
N LEU A 263 6.31 16.74 -12.77
CA LEU A 263 4.97 16.19 -13.00
C LEU A 263 3.96 17.05 -12.22
N ARG A 264 2.69 16.98 -12.60
CA ARG A 264 1.65 17.79 -11.94
C ARG A 264 1.39 17.31 -10.52
N GLU A 265 1.27 15.99 -10.37
CA GLU A 265 1.03 15.33 -9.11
C GLU A 265 1.37 13.85 -9.24
N ALA A 266 2.64 13.53 -9.02
CA ALA A 266 3.13 12.16 -9.06
C ALA A 266 2.56 11.36 -7.91
N GLN A 267 1.79 10.32 -8.24
CA GLN A 267 1.17 9.40 -7.27
C GLN A 267 1.77 8.02 -7.46
N HIS A 268 1.90 7.25 -6.39
CA HIS A 268 2.31 5.84 -6.44
C HIS A 268 3.55 5.59 -7.31
N VAL A 269 4.70 5.71 -6.71
CA VAL A 269 5.99 5.42 -7.31
C VAL A 269 6.36 3.98 -7.00
N VAL A 270 6.65 3.18 -8.02
CA VAL A 270 7.11 1.79 -7.86
C VAL A 270 8.31 1.51 -8.75
N ALA A 271 9.32 0.86 -8.18
CA ALA A 271 10.49 0.43 -8.94
C ALA A 271 10.53 -1.10 -9.08
N GLY A 272 10.97 -1.56 -10.24
CA GLY A 272 11.04 -2.98 -10.54
C GLY A 272 11.77 -3.24 -11.84
N ARG A 273 11.99 -4.51 -12.13
CA ARG A 273 12.48 -4.94 -13.43
C ARG A 273 11.30 -5.23 -14.33
N TYR A 274 10.92 -4.25 -15.16
CA TYR A 274 9.83 -4.39 -16.13
C TYR A 274 10.34 -4.74 -17.53
N ARG A 275 11.61 -4.46 -17.80
CA ARG A 275 12.26 -4.68 -19.09
C ARG A 275 13.61 -5.39 -18.94
N PRO A 276 14.02 -6.20 -19.92
CA PRO A 276 15.29 -6.90 -19.87
C PRO A 276 16.51 -6.03 -20.22
N ASP A 277 16.29 -4.88 -20.88
CA ASP A 277 17.33 -4.00 -21.42
C ASP A 277 17.88 -2.97 -20.43
N SER A 278 17.35 -2.93 -19.22
CA SER A 278 17.86 -2.13 -18.10
C SER A 278 17.65 -2.90 -16.79
N PRO A 279 18.51 -2.76 -15.80
CA PRO A 279 18.41 -3.48 -14.54
C PRO A 279 17.11 -3.19 -13.78
N LEU A 280 16.77 -1.92 -13.64
CA LEU A 280 15.57 -1.47 -12.94
C LEU A 280 14.95 -0.26 -13.63
N GLN A 281 13.65 -0.18 -13.56
CA GLN A 281 12.86 0.96 -14.05
C GLN A 281 11.93 1.47 -12.94
N VAL A 282 11.46 2.71 -13.11
CA VAL A 282 10.48 3.35 -12.21
C VAL A 282 9.21 3.59 -12.99
N ALA A 283 8.10 3.04 -12.50
CA ALA A 283 6.77 3.39 -12.95
C ALA A 283 6.15 4.40 -12.00
N VAL A 284 5.54 5.44 -12.55
CA VAL A 284 4.84 6.48 -11.81
C VAL A 284 3.60 6.94 -12.56
N ILE A 285 2.55 7.23 -11.82
CA ILE A 285 1.36 7.85 -12.37
C ILE A 285 1.32 9.34 -12.06
N ASP A 286 1.30 10.18 -13.09
CA ASP A 286 0.95 11.61 -12.98
C ASP A 286 -0.57 11.71 -12.95
N ARG A 287 -1.14 12.04 -11.80
CA ARG A 287 -2.57 12.03 -11.56
C ARG A 287 -3.33 12.94 -12.50
N GLY A 288 -4.40 12.43 -13.11
CA GLY A 288 -5.40 13.21 -13.78
C GLY A 288 -6.20 14.07 -12.80
N HIS A 289 -6.65 15.23 -13.24
CA HIS A 289 -7.46 16.11 -12.41
C HIS A 289 -8.88 16.24 -12.97
N PRO A 290 -9.90 15.59 -12.38
CA PRO A 290 -11.27 15.62 -12.90
C PRO A 290 -11.94 16.99 -12.80
N ARG A 291 -11.38 17.90 -11.98
CA ARG A 291 -11.92 19.24 -11.76
C ARG A 291 -11.40 20.29 -12.77
N THR A 292 -10.49 19.93 -13.67
CA THR A 292 -10.15 20.82 -14.78
C THR A 292 -11.25 20.77 -15.83
N PRO A 293 -11.62 21.89 -16.46
CA PRO A 293 -12.69 21.92 -17.47
C PRO A 293 -12.51 20.93 -18.63
N GLU A 294 -11.31 20.44 -18.83
CA GLU A 294 -10.92 19.54 -19.92
C GLU A 294 -10.71 18.09 -19.45
N GLY A 295 -10.90 17.80 -18.14
CA GLY A 295 -10.69 16.46 -17.60
C GLY A 295 -9.31 15.91 -17.97
N SER A 296 -8.24 16.52 -17.48
CA SER A 296 -6.87 16.06 -17.79
C SER A 296 -6.74 14.58 -17.41
N PRO A 297 -6.49 13.68 -18.36
CA PRO A 297 -6.25 12.28 -18.06
C PRO A 297 -4.98 12.12 -17.25
N GLY A 298 -4.90 11.08 -16.44
CA GLY A 298 -3.65 10.63 -15.85
C GLY A 298 -2.67 10.18 -16.93
N VAL A 299 -1.40 10.16 -16.61
CA VAL A 299 -0.35 9.66 -17.49
C VAL A 299 0.53 8.69 -16.72
N LEU A 300 0.63 7.47 -17.19
CA LEU A 300 1.59 6.49 -16.69
C LEU A 300 2.92 6.70 -17.42
N TYR A 301 3.99 6.84 -16.65
CA TYR A 301 5.35 6.93 -17.16
C TYR A 301 6.17 5.74 -16.74
N LEU A 302 7.12 5.35 -17.57
CA LEU A 302 8.22 4.46 -17.23
C LEU A 302 9.54 5.16 -17.49
N TYR A 303 10.38 5.22 -16.47
CA TYR A 303 11.72 5.80 -16.52
C TYR A 303 12.78 4.74 -16.23
N ASP A 304 13.97 4.91 -16.76
CA ASP A 304 15.16 4.18 -16.31
C ASP A 304 15.54 4.67 -14.90
N LEU A 305 15.78 3.74 -13.97
CA LEU A 305 16.06 4.12 -12.60
C LEU A 305 17.45 4.77 -12.43
N GLU A 306 18.43 4.37 -13.23
CA GLU A 306 19.80 4.80 -13.05
C GLU A 306 20.00 6.26 -13.45
N ASP A 307 19.52 6.64 -14.65
CA ASP A 307 19.72 7.96 -15.26
C ASP A 307 18.47 8.84 -15.38
N GLY A 308 17.31 8.30 -15.01
CA GLY A 308 16.03 9.01 -15.11
C GLY A 308 15.50 9.15 -16.53
N ARG A 309 16.08 8.53 -17.53
CA ARG A 309 15.66 8.64 -18.92
C ARG A 309 14.25 8.07 -19.11
N GLU A 310 13.36 8.91 -19.70
CA GLU A 310 12.02 8.44 -20.07
C GLU A 310 12.11 7.33 -21.11
N ILE A 311 11.48 6.19 -20.80
CA ILE A 311 11.41 5.05 -21.69
C ILE A 311 10.14 5.15 -22.54
N TRP A 312 8.99 5.38 -21.88
CA TRP A 312 7.72 5.63 -22.54
C TRP A 312 6.73 6.32 -21.59
N GLN A 313 5.63 6.84 -22.17
CA GLN A 313 4.46 7.31 -21.44
C GLN A 313 3.16 6.77 -22.07
N ARG A 314 2.11 6.61 -21.26
CA ARG A 314 0.79 6.16 -21.69
C ARG A 314 -0.30 7.00 -21.02
N ARG A 315 -1.08 7.70 -21.85
CA ARG A 315 -2.27 8.42 -21.37
C ARG A 315 -3.32 7.44 -20.91
N GLN A 316 -3.88 7.71 -19.74
CA GLN A 316 -5.01 6.96 -19.21
C GLN A 316 -6.33 7.47 -19.82
N PRO A 317 -7.41 6.67 -19.81
CA PRO A 317 -8.73 7.14 -20.21
C PRO A 317 -9.15 8.38 -19.40
N PRO A 318 -9.91 9.32 -19.98
CA PRO A 318 -10.38 10.48 -19.23
C PRO A 318 -11.49 10.11 -18.25
N GLY A 319 -11.60 10.83 -17.15
CA GLY A 319 -12.75 10.82 -16.25
C GLY A 319 -12.55 10.20 -14.86
N GLY A 320 -11.43 9.58 -14.57
CA GLY A 320 -11.14 9.05 -13.24
C GLY A 320 -10.48 10.05 -12.31
N TRP A 321 -10.58 9.79 -11.03
CA TRP A 321 -9.78 10.45 -10.03
C TRP A 321 -8.80 9.46 -9.42
N VAL A 322 -7.54 9.83 -9.43
CA VAL A 322 -6.40 9.05 -8.96
C VAL A 322 -6.27 7.72 -9.68
N ALA A 323 -5.38 7.69 -10.60
CA ALA A 323 -4.78 6.44 -11.00
C ALA A 323 -3.70 6.07 -9.97
N ALA A 324 -3.64 4.80 -9.64
CA ALA A 324 -2.56 4.20 -8.87
C ALA A 324 -1.79 3.23 -9.75
N ALA A 325 -0.49 3.13 -9.53
CA ALA A 325 0.36 2.16 -10.18
C ALA A 325 1.00 1.24 -9.12
N LEU A 326 0.89 -0.06 -9.32
CA LEU A 326 1.51 -1.08 -8.48
C LEU A 326 2.35 -2.00 -9.37
N ASP A 327 3.45 -2.51 -8.87
CA ASP A 327 4.15 -3.61 -9.52
C ASP A 327 3.40 -4.92 -9.25
N ILE A 328 3.41 -5.87 -10.19
CA ILE A 328 2.72 -7.15 -10.04
C ILE A 328 3.44 -8.26 -10.82
N ARG A 329 3.41 -9.48 -10.29
CA ARG A 329 3.86 -10.71 -10.95
C ARG A 329 2.68 -11.43 -11.61
N TRP A 330 2.06 -10.79 -12.58
CA TRP A 330 0.84 -11.28 -13.21
C TRP A 330 1.07 -12.42 -14.20
N THR A 331 2.10 -12.32 -15.04
CA THR A 331 2.36 -13.34 -16.07
C THR A 331 3.13 -14.55 -15.56
N GLY A 332 3.75 -14.43 -14.39
CA GLY A 332 4.62 -15.46 -13.83
C GLY A 332 6.01 -15.50 -14.48
N ASN A 333 6.40 -14.44 -15.18
CA ASN A 333 7.78 -14.29 -15.63
C ASN A 333 8.69 -14.13 -14.39
N PRO A 334 9.70 -14.99 -14.18
CA PRO A 334 10.53 -14.90 -12.98
C PRO A 334 11.42 -13.66 -12.95
N ASP A 335 11.73 -13.09 -14.12
CA ASP A 335 12.67 -12.00 -14.28
C ASP A 335 12.02 -10.64 -14.41
N LEU A 336 10.77 -10.58 -14.89
CA LEU A 336 10.09 -9.33 -15.19
C LEU A 336 8.74 -9.27 -14.45
N LYS A 337 8.41 -8.06 -14.05
CA LYS A 337 7.10 -7.71 -13.48
C LYS A 337 6.26 -6.94 -14.50
N GLU A 338 4.98 -6.85 -14.23
CA GLU A 338 4.03 -5.99 -14.91
C GLU A 338 3.65 -4.81 -14.01
N ILE A 339 2.91 -3.84 -14.59
CA ILE A 339 2.41 -2.64 -13.91
C ILE A 339 0.90 -2.68 -13.89
N LEU A 340 0.33 -2.85 -12.71
CA LEU A 340 -1.10 -2.76 -12.46
C LEU A 340 -1.50 -1.30 -12.32
N VAL A 341 -2.46 -0.84 -13.12
CA VAL A 341 -2.98 0.54 -13.05
C VAL A 341 -4.50 0.50 -12.87
N TYR A 342 -4.99 1.28 -11.90
CA TYR A 342 -6.42 1.44 -11.69
C TYR A 342 -6.78 2.90 -11.39
N GLU A 343 -8.01 3.25 -11.68
CA GLU A 343 -8.57 4.57 -11.41
C GLU A 343 -9.72 4.49 -10.41
N ARG A 344 -9.74 5.41 -9.47
CA ARG A 344 -10.84 5.52 -8.52
C ARG A 344 -11.93 6.44 -9.08
N GLY A 345 -13.12 5.89 -9.29
CA GLY A 345 -14.32 6.69 -9.53
C GLY A 345 -14.73 6.93 -10.98
N ALA A 346 -14.15 6.26 -11.96
CA ALA A 346 -14.58 6.39 -13.37
C ALA A 346 -15.25 5.14 -13.92
N GLY A 347 -15.29 4.04 -13.15
CA GLY A 347 -15.76 2.75 -13.65
C GLY A 347 -14.90 2.19 -14.80
N GLN A 348 -13.68 2.69 -14.94
CA GLN A 348 -12.73 2.17 -15.92
C GLN A 348 -12.22 0.80 -15.48
N PRO A 349 -11.98 -0.11 -16.41
CA PRO A 349 -11.34 -1.39 -16.07
C PRO A 349 -9.95 -1.15 -15.51
N VAL A 350 -9.53 -2.02 -14.60
CA VAL A 350 -8.14 -2.11 -14.15
C VAL A 350 -7.31 -2.64 -15.30
N ALA A 351 -6.18 -2.01 -15.59
CA ALA A 351 -5.29 -2.39 -16.68
C ALA A 351 -3.95 -2.91 -16.15
N ILE A 352 -3.44 -3.95 -16.78
CA ILE A 352 -2.11 -4.51 -16.49
C ILE A 352 -1.25 -4.28 -17.73
N TYR A 353 -0.17 -3.52 -17.56
CA TYR A 353 0.77 -3.15 -18.61
C TYR A 353 2.06 -3.98 -18.50
N ASP A 354 2.61 -4.36 -19.63
CA ASP A 354 3.97 -4.89 -19.68
C ASP A 354 5.03 -3.76 -19.68
N GLY A 355 6.30 -4.14 -19.68
CA GLY A 355 7.42 -3.19 -19.68
C GLY A 355 7.57 -2.38 -20.98
N TRP A 356 6.82 -2.68 -22.03
CA TRP A 356 6.75 -1.90 -23.28
C TRP A 356 5.55 -0.96 -23.32
N GLY A 357 4.73 -0.98 -22.27
CA GLY A 357 3.54 -0.15 -22.14
C GLY A 357 2.36 -0.66 -22.94
N GLU A 358 2.35 -1.94 -23.28
CA GLU A 358 1.20 -2.60 -23.91
C GLU A 358 0.32 -3.24 -22.83
N ILE A 359 -1.01 -3.18 -23.04
CA ILE A 359 -1.96 -3.79 -22.11
C ILE A 359 -1.96 -5.30 -22.30
N VAL A 360 -1.54 -6.02 -21.28
CA VAL A 360 -1.56 -7.49 -21.23
C VAL A 360 -2.95 -8.02 -20.95
N ASP A 361 -3.62 -7.43 -19.97
CA ASP A 361 -4.98 -7.77 -19.53
C ASP A 361 -5.71 -6.56 -18.98
N THR A 362 -7.04 -6.67 -18.97
CA THR A 362 -7.95 -5.77 -18.28
C THR A 362 -8.88 -6.53 -17.36
N LEU A 363 -9.18 -5.97 -16.19
CA LEU A 363 -10.07 -6.55 -15.19
C LEU A 363 -11.30 -5.66 -15.02
N GLU A 364 -12.45 -6.28 -14.94
CA GLU A 364 -13.70 -5.55 -14.71
C GLU A 364 -13.78 -5.01 -13.28
N VAL A 365 -14.32 -3.81 -13.15
CA VAL A 365 -14.69 -3.21 -11.86
C VAL A 365 -16.21 -3.21 -11.75
N PRO A 366 -16.81 -4.19 -11.04
CA PRO A 366 -18.26 -4.28 -10.95
C PRO A 366 -18.84 -3.14 -10.11
N PRO A 367 -19.82 -2.39 -10.62
CA PRO A 367 -20.40 -1.25 -9.89
C PRO A 367 -21.02 -1.63 -8.54
N GLU A 368 -21.49 -2.87 -8.39
CA GLU A 368 -22.17 -3.35 -7.18
C GLU A 368 -21.27 -3.46 -5.96
N ILE A 369 -19.93 -3.61 -6.15
CA ILE A 369 -18.97 -3.60 -5.01
C ILE A 369 -18.48 -2.20 -4.68
N CYS A 370 -18.60 -1.26 -5.61
CA CYS A 370 -18.00 0.06 -5.50
C CYS A 370 -18.75 0.99 -4.55
N GLY A 371 -18.02 1.99 -4.09
CA GLY A 371 -18.55 3.12 -3.35
C GLY A 371 -18.85 4.34 -4.22
N VAL A 372 -19.27 5.42 -3.56
CA VAL A 372 -19.51 6.74 -4.16
C VAL A 372 -18.75 7.78 -3.35
N TYR A 373 -17.81 8.49 -3.95
CA TYR A 373 -17.03 9.53 -3.29
C TYR A 373 -17.28 10.87 -3.97
N HIS A 374 -17.72 11.88 -3.21
CA HIS A 374 -18.09 13.19 -3.75
C HIS A 374 -19.02 13.13 -4.98
N GLY A 375 -19.95 12.19 -5.00
CA GLY A 375 -20.88 11.99 -6.11
C GLY A 375 -20.32 11.20 -7.30
N ASN A 376 -19.05 10.77 -7.25
CA ASN A 376 -18.44 9.93 -8.28
C ASN A 376 -18.63 8.46 -7.89
N PRO A 377 -19.36 7.66 -8.68
CA PRO A 377 -19.51 6.22 -8.48
C PRO A 377 -18.23 5.49 -8.91
N GLY A 378 -18.12 4.23 -8.52
CA GLY A 378 -17.04 3.36 -8.99
C GLY A 378 -15.78 3.43 -8.14
N ILE A 379 -15.84 3.98 -6.93
CA ILE A 379 -14.70 4.02 -6.01
C ILE A 379 -14.36 2.60 -5.56
N HIS A 380 -13.10 2.26 -5.73
CA HIS A 380 -12.50 0.98 -5.34
C HIS A 380 -11.00 1.15 -5.11
N ILE A 381 -10.38 0.17 -4.47
CA ILE A 381 -8.92 0.05 -4.36
C ILE A 381 -8.51 -1.32 -4.86
N CYS A 382 -7.37 -1.40 -5.54
CA CYS A 382 -6.79 -2.67 -5.94
C CYS A 382 -5.60 -3.01 -5.05
N TYR A 383 -5.50 -4.30 -4.73
CA TYR A 383 -4.37 -4.90 -4.06
C TYR A 383 -3.84 -6.04 -4.91
N ARG A 384 -2.62 -6.44 -4.66
CA ARG A 384 -1.99 -7.61 -5.26
C ARG A 384 -1.47 -8.53 -4.15
N ALA A 385 -1.67 -9.81 -4.32
CA ALA A 385 -1.15 -10.82 -3.41
C ALA A 385 -1.15 -12.18 -4.09
N ASP A 386 -0.19 -13.03 -3.75
CA ASP A 386 -0.18 -14.44 -4.11
C ASP A 386 -1.10 -15.18 -3.13
N VAL A 387 -2.33 -15.46 -3.55
CA VAL A 387 -3.38 -16.04 -2.68
C VAL A 387 -4.05 -17.28 -3.28
N TRP A 388 -3.78 -17.60 -4.56
CA TRP A 388 -4.49 -18.69 -5.21
C TRP A 388 -3.68 -19.38 -6.31
N GLY A 389 -3.60 -20.70 -6.22
CA GLY A 389 -3.22 -21.61 -7.27
C GLY A 389 -1.75 -21.77 -7.55
N ASP A 390 -1.00 -20.71 -7.78
CA ASP A 390 0.42 -20.77 -8.16
C ASP A 390 1.19 -19.58 -7.60
N SER A 391 2.45 -19.36 -8.00
CA SER A 391 3.31 -18.28 -7.51
C SER A 391 3.11 -16.93 -8.20
N ARG A 392 2.05 -16.77 -8.98
CA ARG A 392 1.65 -15.48 -9.54
C ARG A 392 0.84 -14.69 -8.51
N GLU A 393 0.88 -13.37 -8.64
CA GLU A 393 0.05 -12.54 -7.80
C GLU A 393 -1.32 -12.33 -8.45
N GLU A 394 -2.36 -12.45 -7.66
CA GLU A 394 -3.73 -12.10 -7.98
C GLU A 394 -3.99 -10.63 -7.76
N VAL A 395 -5.09 -10.13 -8.37
CA VAL A 395 -5.60 -8.79 -8.15
C VAL A 395 -6.90 -8.85 -7.37
N LEU A 396 -6.88 -8.18 -6.21
CA LEU A 396 -8.06 -7.97 -5.39
C LEU A 396 -8.62 -6.58 -5.70
N VAL A 397 -9.82 -6.52 -6.27
CA VAL A 397 -10.56 -5.27 -6.49
C VAL A 397 -11.56 -5.13 -5.35
N ALA A 398 -11.27 -4.26 -4.40
CA ALA A 398 -12.03 -4.08 -3.16
C ALA A 398 -12.83 -2.78 -3.18
N GLY A 399 -14.04 -2.84 -2.67
CA GLY A 399 -14.90 -1.69 -2.44
C GLY A 399 -15.74 -1.87 -1.19
N TRP A 400 -16.43 -0.84 -0.76
CA TRP A 400 -17.18 -0.86 0.50
C TRP A 400 -18.39 -1.81 0.54
N LYS A 401 -18.71 -2.48 -0.60
CA LYS A 401 -19.79 -3.46 -0.67
C LYS A 401 -19.35 -4.87 -1.05
N GLY A 402 -18.04 -5.09 -1.18
CA GLY A 402 -17.51 -6.40 -1.53
C GLY A 402 -16.17 -6.38 -2.24
N LEU A 403 -15.80 -7.55 -2.76
CA LEU A 403 -14.51 -7.77 -3.39
C LEU A 403 -14.66 -8.70 -4.60
N ARG A 404 -13.78 -8.53 -5.58
CA ARG A 404 -13.51 -9.48 -6.67
C ARG A 404 -12.04 -9.87 -6.65
N LEU A 405 -11.79 -11.16 -6.73
CA LEU A 405 -10.43 -11.73 -6.82
C LEU A 405 -10.24 -12.28 -8.24
N TYR A 406 -9.24 -11.75 -8.94
CA TYR A 406 -8.90 -12.11 -10.31
C TYR A 406 -7.52 -12.74 -10.38
N ALA A 407 -7.41 -13.85 -11.12
CA ALA A 407 -6.17 -14.54 -11.42
C ALA A 407 -5.90 -14.57 -12.93
N ASN A 408 -4.65 -14.76 -13.31
CA ASN A 408 -4.25 -15.00 -14.69
C ASN A 408 -4.58 -16.46 -15.06
N ALA A 409 -5.47 -16.64 -16.05
CA ALA A 409 -5.92 -17.96 -16.50
C ALA A 409 -4.98 -18.62 -17.54
N ARG A 410 -3.91 -17.93 -17.96
CA ARG A 410 -2.95 -18.54 -18.90
C ARG A 410 -2.12 -19.61 -18.19
N PRO A 411 -1.82 -20.73 -18.86
CA PRO A 411 -0.88 -21.70 -18.31
C PRO A 411 0.48 -21.05 -18.03
N LEU A 412 1.06 -21.37 -16.88
CA LEU A 412 2.46 -21.02 -16.62
C LEU A 412 3.36 -21.78 -17.59
N ALA A 413 4.33 -21.07 -18.18
CA ALA A 413 5.37 -21.66 -18.99
C ALA A 413 6.43 -22.33 -18.09
N ILE A 414 6.04 -23.43 -17.44
CA ILE A 414 6.95 -24.21 -16.60
C ILE A 414 7.68 -25.20 -17.51
N PRO A 415 9.02 -25.28 -17.48
CA PRO A 415 9.73 -26.32 -18.18
C PRO A 415 9.24 -27.69 -17.73
N THR A 416 9.02 -28.59 -18.69
CA THR A 416 8.66 -29.97 -18.36
C THR A 416 9.82 -30.60 -17.59
N LEU A 417 9.62 -30.83 -16.32
CA LEU A 417 10.57 -31.54 -15.48
C LEU A 417 10.31 -33.03 -15.58
N TYR A 418 11.35 -33.80 -15.80
CA TYR A 418 11.26 -35.25 -15.64
C TYR A 418 11.12 -35.54 -14.14
N ASN A 419 9.98 -36.03 -13.75
CA ASN A 419 9.72 -36.45 -12.37
C ASN A 419 9.72 -37.97 -12.34
N ASN A 420 10.81 -38.54 -11.83
CA ASN A 420 10.90 -39.98 -11.64
C ASN A 420 10.22 -40.38 -10.33
N THR A 421 8.98 -40.84 -10.46
CA THR A 421 8.21 -41.40 -9.35
C THR A 421 8.26 -42.93 -9.28
N LEU A 422 9.22 -43.54 -9.97
CA LEU A 422 9.38 -44.99 -9.92
C LEU A 422 9.74 -45.42 -8.49
N TYR A 423 9.07 -46.51 -8.07
CA TYR A 423 9.40 -47.17 -6.83
C TYR A 423 10.75 -47.90 -6.99
N HIS A 424 11.75 -47.51 -6.24
CA HIS A 424 13.08 -48.12 -6.24
C HIS A 424 13.24 -49.21 -5.18
N GLY A 425 12.15 -49.86 -4.83
CA GLY A 425 12.16 -50.94 -3.85
C GLY A 425 12.48 -52.29 -4.50
N MET A 426 13.58 -52.78 -4.16
CA MET A 426 14.18 -54.13 -4.01
C MET A 426 15.56 -54.18 -4.60
#